data_f9cba71045aaaca78de8124b9f597572
#
_entry.id   f9cba71045aaaca78de8124b9f597572
#
_cell.length_a   1.000
_cell.length_b   1.000
_cell.length_c   1.000
_cell.angle_alpha   90.00
_cell.angle_beta   90.00
_cell.angle_gamma   90.00
#
_symmetry.space_group_name_H-M   'P 1'
#
loop_
_entity.id
_entity.type
_entity.pdbx_description
1 polymer ?
#
loop_
_entity_poly.entity_id
_entity_poly.type
_entity_poly.pdbx_seq_one_letter_code
_entity_poly.pdbx_strand_id
1 'polypeptide(L)'
;MNWQDKGYLLSVNKYNENSSIAEFYTENNGKIVGVIFGSTSKKIKSYLLIGNKFHINSKLREDGRLGYLKVEIDEIKTPVYLENKKKLFCIIYCMNLIKILTAENENNVEIYNLLEKLFKIIELDNWLVEFLYLELNIL
;
A
#
# COMPACT_ATOMS: atom_id res chain seq x y z
N MET A 1 -10.11 17.46 8.85
CA MET A 1 -11.15 16.52 8.43
C MET A 1 -10.66 15.09 8.59
N ASN A 2 -11.45 14.26 9.27
CA ASN A 2 -11.10 12.85 9.49
C ASN A 2 -11.88 11.98 8.52
N TRP A 3 -11.21 10.95 7.98
CA TRP A 3 -11.87 10.01 7.11
C TRP A 3 -11.29 8.60 7.30
N GLN A 4 -12.04 7.62 6.84
CA GLN A 4 -11.64 6.21 6.87
C GLN A 4 -11.65 5.64 5.46
N ASP A 5 -10.72 4.73 5.19
CA ASP A 5 -10.62 4.06 3.90
C ASP A 5 -9.86 2.74 4.04
N LYS A 6 -9.75 2.01 2.95
CA LYS A 6 -8.91 0.82 2.82
C LYS A 6 -7.86 1.08 1.76
N GLY A 7 -6.65 0.58 1.98
CA GLY A 7 -5.60 0.77 1.00
C GLY A 7 -4.43 -0.19 1.17
N TYR A 8 -3.64 -0.26 0.11
CA TYR A 8 -2.43 -1.07 0.06
C TYR A 8 -1.21 -0.21 0.38
N LEU A 9 -0.32 -0.74 1.21
CA LEU A 9 0.92 -0.04 1.57
C LEU A 9 1.87 -0.04 0.38
N LEU A 10 2.20 1.15 -0.11
CA LEU A 10 3.12 1.34 -1.24
C LEU A 10 4.56 1.54 -0.78
N SER A 11 4.75 2.28 0.30
CA SER A 11 6.07 2.54 0.85
C SER A 11 5.97 2.91 2.32
N VAL A 12 7.06 2.66 3.04
CA VAL A 12 7.19 3.07 4.43
C VAL A 12 8.65 3.41 4.70
N ASN A 13 8.89 4.59 5.28
CA ASN A 13 10.23 5.06 5.62
C ASN A 13 10.24 5.61 7.03
N LYS A 14 11.31 5.36 7.75
CA LYS A 14 11.47 5.88 9.10
C LYS A 14 11.46 7.42 9.06
N TYR A 15 10.64 8.04 9.90
CA TYR A 15 10.53 9.49 10.01
C TYR A 15 11.30 10.01 11.23
N ASN A 16 11.07 9.41 12.40
CA ASN A 16 11.83 9.65 13.62
C ASN A 16 11.87 8.36 14.45
N GLU A 17 12.29 8.42 15.70
CA GLU A 17 12.48 7.22 16.53
C GLU A 17 11.20 6.38 16.69
N ASN A 18 10.04 7.02 16.72
CA ASN A 18 8.76 6.37 17.02
C ASN A 18 7.76 6.39 15.88
N SER A 19 8.12 6.92 14.73
CA SER A 19 7.16 7.05 13.64
C SER A 19 7.79 6.84 12.28
N SER A 20 6.91 6.56 11.31
CA SER A 20 7.27 6.38 9.91
C SER A 20 6.35 7.20 9.03
N ILE A 21 6.86 7.62 7.86
CA ILE A 21 6.03 8.17 6.79
C ILE A 21 5.66 7.03 5.88
N ALA A 22 4.35 6.85 5.65
CA ALA A 22 3.84 5.79 4.81
C ALA A 22 2.99 6.34 3.67
N GLU A 23 3.06 5.67 2.53
CA GLU A 23 2.21 5.95 1.38
C GLU A 23 1.31 4.75 1.14
N PHE A 24 0.02 5.01 0.94
CA PHE A 24 -0.97 3.98 0.63
C PHE A 24 -1.72 4.36 -0.63
N TYR A 25 -2.16 3.37 -1.38
CA TYR A 25 -3.15 3.59 -2.43
C TYR A 25 -4.50 3.11 -1.95
N THR A 26 -5.44 4.04 -1.83
CA THR A 26 -6.74 3.79 -1.21
C THR A 26 -7.85 3.66 -2.23
N GLU A 27 -8.95 3.03 -1.81
CA GLU A 27 -10.13 2.81 -2.65
C GLU A 27 -10.80 4.12 -3.06
N ASN A 28 -10.96 5.05 -2.12
CA ASN A 28 -11.78 6.24 -2.33
C ASN A 28 -11.01 7.56 -2.34
N ASN A 29 -9.75 7.57 -1.92
CA ASN A 29 -8.97 8.79 -1.77
C ASN A 29 -7.67 8.79 -2.59
N GLY A 30 -7.45 7.77 -3.42
CA GLY A 30 -6.23 7.65 -4.21
C GLY A 30 -4.99 7.43 -3.36
N LYS A 31 -3.85 7.92 -3.84
CA LYS A 31 -2.59 7.81 -3.08
C LYS A 31 -2.60 8.83 -1.94
N ILE A 32 -2.35 8.37 -0.73
CA ILE A 32 -2.26 9.21 0.45
C ILE A 32 -0.92 9.02 1.13
N VAL A 33 -0.47 10.07 1.80
CA VAL A 33 0.78 10.06 2.55
C VAL A 33 0.50 10.56 3.97
N GLY A 34 1.07 9.92 4.95
CA GLY A 34 0.91 10.37 6.32
C GLY A 34 1.89 9.72 7.28
N VAL A 35 1.83 10.16 8.52
CA VAL A 35 2.71 9.71 9.60
C VAL A 35 2.00 8.66 10.44
N ILE A 36 2.66 7.52 10.64
CA ILE A 36 2.17 6.46 11.53
C ILE A 36 3.02 6.51 12.80
N PHE A 37 2.40 6.82 13.93
CA PHE A 37 3.05 6.79 15.24
C PHE A 37 3.12 5.36 15.76
N GLY A 38 4.17 5.07 16.53
CA GLY A 38 4.37 3.75 17.10
C GLY A 38 4.76 2.68 16.10
N SER A 39 5.17 3.08 14.89
CA SER A 39 5.52 2.15 13.81
C SER A 39 6.74 1.28 14.14
N THR A 40 7.54 1.68 15.14
CA THR A 40 8.70 0.91 15.60
C THR A 40 8.34 -0.15 16.63
N SER A 41 7.09 -0.17 17.13
CA SER A 41 6.65 -1.22 18.06
C SER A 41 6.63 -2.57 17.33
N LYS A 42 6.92 -3.65 18.05
CA LYS A 42 6.95 -4.99 17.46
C LYS A 42 5.62 -5.37 16.78
N LYS A 43 4.52 -4.98 17.40
CA LYS A 43 3.18 -5.29 16.89
C LYS A 43 2.93 -4.68 15.51
N ILE A 44 3.18 -3.39 15.38
CA ILE A 44 2.93 -2.68 14.11
C ILE A 44 3.99 -3.07 13.07
N LYS A 45 5.25 -3.12 13.46
CA LYS A 45 6.36 -3.44 12.58
C LYS A 45 6.20 -4.81 11.91
N SER A 46 5.60 -5.77 12.60
CA SER A 46 5.45 -7.13 12.07
C SER A 46 4.52 -7.21 10.85
N TYR A 47 3.56 -6.30 10.71
CA TYR A 47 2.62 -6.32 9.59
C TYR A 47 2.69 -5.08 8.69
N LEU A 48 3.53 -4.10 9.02
CA LEU A 48 3.71 -2.89 8.20
C LEU A 48 4.63 -3.20 7.01
N LEU A 49 4.16 -4.06 6.13
CA LEU A 49 4.91 -4.56 4.99
C LEU A 49 4.27 -4.10 3.68
N ILE A 50 5.12 -3.71 2.73
CA ILE A 50 4.67 -3.27 1.40
C ILE A 50 3.79 -4.35 0.77
N GLY A 51 2.63 -3.96 0.26
CA GLY A 51 1.66 -4.86 -0.36
C GLY A 51 0.56 -5.34 0.56
N ASN A 52 0.71 -5.24 1.87
CA ASN A 52 -0.39 -5.56 2.78
C ASN A 52 -1.51 -4.53 2.68
N LYS A 53 -2.73 -4.96 2.94
CA LYS A 53 -3.91 -4.12 2.89
C LYS A 53 -4.35 -3.73 4.30
N PHE A 54 -4.70 -2.47 4.48
CA PHE A 54 -5.01 -1.89 5.79
C PHE A 54 -6.34 -1.16 5.79
N HIS A 55 -6.97 -1.14 6.95
CA HIS A 55 -7.98 -0.13 7.30
C HIS A 55 -7.21 1.10 7.78
N ILE A 56 -7.57 2.27 7.26
CA ILE A 56 -6.84 3.50 7.51
C ILE A 56 -7.80 4.55 8.06
N ASN A 57 -7.43 5.12 9.20
CA ASN A 57 -8.07 6.30 9.75
C ASN A 57 -7.13 7.48 9.58
N SER A 58 -7.55 8.50 8.86
CA SER A 58 -6.73 9.66 8.59
C SER A 58 -7.18 10.86 9.43
N LYS A 59 -6.23 11.56 10.01
CA LYS A 59 -6.44 12.82 10.71
C LYS A 59 -5.59 13.91 10.06
N LEU A 60 -6.22 14.90 9.47
CA LEU A 60 -5.53 16.04 8.92
C LEU A 60 -5.06 16.97 10.03
N ARG A 61 -3.89 17.57 9.84
CA ARG A 61 -3.36 18.59 10.73
C ARG A 61 -3.71 19.97 10.22
N GLU A 62 -4.14 20.85 11.14
CA GLU A 62 -4.53 22.22 10.80
C GLU A 62 -3.33 23.10 10.42
N ASP A 63 -2.12 22.72 10.84
CA ASP A 63 -0.89 23.49 10.61
C ASP A 63 -0.26 23.26 9.22
N GLY A 64 -0.94 22.57 8.34
CA GLY A 64 -0.44 22.29 6.99
C GLY A 64 0.62 21.21 6.90
N ARG A 65 0.98 20.56 8.00
CA ARG A 65 1.91 19.43 8.02
C ARG A 65 1.22 18.16 7.58
N LEU A 66 2.01 17.11 7.32
CA LEU A 66 1.47 15.79 7.04
C LEU A 66 0.52 15.33 8.14
N GLY A 67 -0.63 14.83 7.73
CA GLY A 67 -1.60 14.26 8.66
C GLY A 67 -1.11 12.97 9.30
N TYR A 68 -1.85 12.50 10.29
CA TYR A 68 -1.58 11.25 10.97
C TYR A 68 -2.44 10.14 10.40
N LEU A 69 -1.87 8.95 10.32
CA LEU A 69 -2.58 7.75 9.89
C LEU A 69 -2.58 6.74 11.03
N LYS A 70 -3.75 6.25 11.39
CA LYS A 70 -3.90 5.11 12.28
C LYS A 70 -4.33 3.93 11.43
N VAL A 71 -3.56 2.85 11.48
CA VAL A 71 -3.76 1.73 10.58
C VAL A 71 -3.98 0.43 11.34
N GLU A 72 -4.85 -0.42 10.79
CA GLU A 72 -5.09 -1.78 11.26
C GLU A 72 -5.01 -2.71 10.06
N ILE A 73 -4.43 -3.87 10.24
CA ILE A 73 -4.31 -4.84 9.15
C ILE A 73 -5.71 -5.31 8.73
N ASP A 74 -5.98 -5.27 7.43
CA ASP A 74 -7.21 -5.81 6.84
C ASP A 74 -6.93 -7.18 6.23
N GLU A 75 -5.94 -7.24 5.33
CA GLU A 75 -5.54 -8.50 4.71
C GLU A 75 -4.01 -8.59 4.63
N ILE A 76 -3.48 -9.73 5.07
CA ILE A 76 -2.07 -10.05 4.92
C ILE A 76 -1.85 -10.60 3.52
N LYS A 77 -1.08 -9.89 2.70
CA LYS A 77 -0.80 -10.29 1.32
C LYS A 77 0.64 -10.76 1.13
N THR A 78 1.58 -9.87 1.42
CA THR A 78 3.00 -10.08 1.13
C THR A 78 3.64 -11.24 1.87
N PRO A 79 3.40 -11.43 3.18
CA PRO A 79 4.02 -12.53 3.91
C PRO A 79 3.72 -13.92 3.37
N VAL A 80 2.57 -14.10 2.71
CA VAL A 80 2.19 -15.37 2.08
C VAL A 80 3.19 -15.77 1.00
N TYR A 81 3.90 -14.81 0.41
CA TYR A 81 4.81 -15.04 -0.71
C TYR A 81 6.29 -14.90 -0.35
N LEU A 82 6.64 -14.85 0.94
CA LEU A 82 8.03 -14.66 1.36
C LEU A 82 8.97 -15.73 0.81
N GLU A 83 8.51 -16.96 0.63
CA GLU A 83 9.31 -18.05 0.09
C GLU A 83 9.28 -18.13 -1.43
N ASN A 84 8.39 -17.38 -2.09
CA ASN A 84 8.33 -17.29 -3.54
C ASN A 84 8.88 -15.94 -3.99
N LYS A 85 10.19 -15.90 -4.22
CA LYS A 85 10.91 -14.67 -4.53
C LYS A 85 10.41 -13.97 -5.79
N LYS A 86 10.00 -14.72 -6.81
CA LYS A 86 9.49 -14.12 -8.05
C LYS A 86 8.18 -13.40 -7.83
N LYS A 87 7.25 -14.04 -7.11
CA LYS A 87 5.96 -13.40 -6.79
C LYS A 87 6.15 -12.20 -5.89
N LEU A 88 6.99 -12.34 -4.86
CA LEU A 88 7.30 -11.24 -3.95
C LEU A 88 7.90 -10.04 -4.70
N PHE A 89 8.85 -10.30 -5.59
CA PHE A 89 9.44 -9.26 -6.42
C PHE A 89 8.38 -8.54 -7.26
N CYS A 90 7.47 -9.28 -7.87
CA CYS A 90 6.41 -8.69 -8.70
C CYS A 90 5.47 -7.82 -7.89
N ILE A 91 5.13 -8.23 -6.67
CA ILE A 91 4.29 -7.43 -5.78
C ILE A 91 5.00 -6.11 -5.45
N ILE A 92 6.24 -6.17 -5.00
CA ILE A 92 7.01 -4.99 -4.60
C ILE A 92 7.22 -4.07 -5.81
N TYR A 93 7.52 -4.64 -6.96
CA TYR A 93 7.69 -3.89 -8.21
C TYR A 93 6.42 -3.12 -8.57
N CYS A 94 5.25 -3.77 -8.51
CA CYS A 94 3.97 -3.11 -8.79
C CYS A 94 3.68 -1.98 -7.82
N MET A 95 3.90 -2.20 -6.52
CA MET A 95 3.68 -1.16 -5.52
C MET A 95 4.57 0.06 -5.78
N ASN A 96 5.84 -0.18 -6.09
CA ASN A 96 6.78 0.89 -6.40
C ASN A 96 6.41 1.63 -7.68
N LEU A 97 5.98 0.90 -8.71
CA LEU A 97 5.54 1.48 -9.97
C LEU A 97 4.33 2.40 -9.78
N ILE A 98 3.35 1.95 -9.03
CA ILE A 98 2.16 2.75 -8.72
C ILE A 98 2.54 3.98 -7.89
N LYS A 99 3.44 3.83 -6.92
CA LYS A 99 3.96 4.95 -6.14
C LYS A 99 4.54 6.05 -7.04
N ILE A 100 5.33 5.67 -8.03
CA ILE A 100 6.01 6.60 -8.93
C ILE A 100 5.04 7.25 -9.92
N LEU A 101 4.09 6.48 -10.45
CA LEU A 101 3.24 6.91 -11.57
C LEU A 101 1.96 7.65 -11.13
N THR A 102 1.65 7.70 -9.85
CA THR A 102 0.41 8.31 -9.38
C THR A 102 0.66 9.58 -8.59
N ALA A 103 -0.28 10.52 -8.67
CA ALA A 103 -0.25 11.76 -7.91
C ALA A 103 -1.00 11.59 -6.60
N GLU A 104 -0.58 12.35 -5.58
CA GLU A 104 -1.21 12.34 -4.26
C GLU A 104 -2.64 12.88 -4.33
N ASN A 105 -3.55 12.24 -3.61
CA ASN A 105 -4.97 12.62 -3.51
C ASN A 105 -5.74 12.60 -4.83
N GLU A 106 -5.19 12.00 -5.86
CA GLU A 106 -5.88 11.81 -7.13
C GLU A 106 -6.54 10.44 -7.14
N ASN A 107 -7.87 10.43 -6.98
CA ASN A 107 -8.61 9.18 -6.92
C ASN A 107 -8.78 8.56 -8.31
N ASN A 108 -8.22 7.38 -8.48
CA ASN A 108 -8.41 6.57 -9.68
C ASN A 108 -8.77 5.15 -9.27
N VAL A 109 -10.05 4.84 -9.32
CA VAL A 109 -10.56 3.53 -8.92
C VAL A 109 -9.99 2.41 -9.78
N GLU A 110 -9.61 2.68 -11.01
CA GLU A 110 -8.99 1.68 -11.90
C GLU A 110 -7.64 1.21 -11.34
N ILE A 111 -6.84 2.10 -10.76
CA ILE A 111 -5.57 1.74 -10.12
C ILE A 111 -5.83 0.84 -8.92
N TYR A 112 -6.80 1.19 -8.08
CA TYR A 112 -7.15 0.36 -6.94
C TYR A 112 -7.60 -1.04 -7.39
N ASN A 113 -8.42 -1.11 -8.43
CA ASN A 113 -8.88 -2.37 -8.99
C ASN A 113 -7.74 -3.20 -9.60
N LEU A 114 -6.72 -2.55 -10.17
CA LEU A 114 -5.52 -3.24 -10.64
C LEU A 114 -4.76 -3.89 -9.49
N LEU A 115 -4.68 -3.22 -8.33
CA LEU A 115 -4.08 -3.81 -7.14
C LEU A 115 -4.85 -5.01 -6.63
N GLU A 116 -6.19 -4.91 -6.58
CA GLU A 116 -7.05 -6.04 -6.22
C GLU A 116 -6.84 -7.22 -7.17
N LYS A 117 -6.74 -6.93 -8.46
CA LYS A 117 -6.53 -7.92 -9.51
C LYS A 117 -5.15 -8.58 -9.42
N LEU A 118 -4.12 -7.83 -9.06
CA LEU A 118 -2.76 -8.34 -8.89
C LEU A 118 -2.74 -9.56 -7.96
N PHE A 119 -3.39 -9.47 -6.82
CA PHE A 119 -3.39 -10.54 -5.83
C PHE A 119 -4.23 -11.74 -6.24
N LYS A 120 -5.20 -11.56 -7.13
CA LYS A 120 -5.94 -12.66 -7.74
C LYS A 120 -5.11 -13.38 -8.80
N ILE A 121 -4.40 -12.60 -9.62
CA ILE A 121 -3.56 -13.14 -10.70
C ILE A 121 -2.43 -14.00 -10.14
N ILE A 122 -1.79 -13.56 -9.06
CA ILE A 122 -0.65 -14.24 -8.45
C ILE A 122 -1.00 -15.65 -7.96
N GLU A 123 -2.27 -15.90 -7.66
CA GLU A 123 -2.76 -17.23 -7.26
C GLU A 123 -2.93 -18.20 -8.44
N LEU A 124 -2.88 -17.74 -9.68
CA LEU A 124 -3.11 -18.57 -10.87
C LEU A 124 -1.86 -19.35 -11.26
N ASP A 125 -2.04 -20.50 -11.91
CA ASP A 125 -0.93 -21.30 -12.42
C ASP A 125 -0.13 -20.54 -13.49
N ASN A 126 -0.83 -19.78 -14.35
CA ASN A 126 -0.21 -18.94 -15.40
C ASN A 126 0.01 -17.50 -14.96
N TRP A 127 0.27 -17.30 -13.68
CA TRP A 127 0.34 -15.96 -13.08
C TRP A 127 1.34 -15.02 -13.77
N LEU A 128 2.45 -15.54 -14.26
CA LEU A 128 3.47 -14.69 -14.86
C LEU A 128 2.98 -14.02 -16.15
N VAL A 129 2.29 -14.79 -16.99
CA VAL A 129 1.71 -14.25 -18.24
C VAL A 129 0.64 -13.20 -17.92
N GLU A 130 -0.24 -13.51 -17.00
CA GLU A 130 -1.29 -12.58 -16.56
C GLU A 130 -0.69 -11.33 -15.91
N PHE A 131 0.39 -11.49 -15.15
CA PHE A 131 1.12 -10.36 -14.57
C PHE A 131 1.67 -9.42 -15.63
N LEU A 132 2.23 -9.96 -16.73
CA LEU A 132 2.75 -9.13 -17.82
C LEU A 132 1.64 -8.31 -18.48
N TYR A 133 0.44 -8.87 -18.66
CA TYR A 133 -0.70 -8.11 -19.16
C TYR A 133 -1.12 -7.02 -18.18
N LEU A 134 -1.12 -7.32 -16.88
CA LEU A 134 -1.44 -6.34 -15.86
C LEU A 134 -0.46 -5.16 -15.89
N GLU A 135 0.83 -5.44 -16.02
CA GLU A 135 1.87 -4.42 -16.09
C GLU A 135 1.64 -3.47 -17.27
N LEU A 136 1.26 -4.01 -18.42
CA LEU A 136 0.94 -3.19 -19.59
C LEU A 136 -0.24 -2.24 -19.33
N ASN A 137 -1.19 -2.65 -18.51
CA ASN A 137 -2.34 -1.80 -18.16
C ASN A 137 -1.98 -0.70 -17.16
N ILE A 138 -0.95 -0.90 -16.34
CA ILE A 138 -0.45 0.13 -15.42
C ILE A 138 0.32 1.21 -16.19
N LEU A 139 1.11 0.80 -17.14
CA LEU A 139 1.91 1.69 -17.98
C LEU A 139 1.02 2.34 -19.05
#